data_3bc510f27752a1e174d75f59f71c1ca9
#
_entry.id   3bc510f27752a1e174d75f59f71c1ca9
#
_cell.length_a   1.000
_cell.length_b   1.000
_cell.length_c   1.000
_cell.angle_alpha   90.00
_cell.angle_beta   90.00
_cell.angle_gamma   90.00
#
_symmetry.space_group_name_H-M   'P 1'
#
loop_
_entity.id
_entity.type
_entity.pdbx_description
1 polymer ?
#
loop_
_entity_poly.entity_id
_entity_poly.type
_entity_poly.pdbx_seq_one_letter_code
_entity_poly.pdbx_strand_id
1 'polypeptide(L)'
;MGNHFFGLEDVRHHYGAFFGGEGVALLEHVPFSEATLRACRTTHILFPGYPLSITEMYAKCPKIFSPLGNAQFDSFARDERVDLRWYLIRRTYRPATQTFAEQHAQLSCHEEVPLACEMVFMAILSWLARKQRVFRGMRVLCDDLMRGISDPGDCRVFVQEDERKQGISFGRFSHLCNEPVVLAIARKN
;
A
#
# COMPACT_ATOMS: atom_id res chain seq x y z
N MET A 1 9.92 -1.44 20.29
CA MET A 1 9.31 -1.70 18.99
C MET A 1 10.30 -1.24 17.91
N GLY A 2 10.42 -1.97 16.80
CA GLY A 2 11.43 -1.67 15.78
C GLY A 2 11.06 -0.49 14.88
N ASN A 3 11.97 -0.14 13.95
CA ASN A 3 11.85 0.98 13.01
C ASN A 3 10.69 0.89 11.98
N HIS A 4 9.74 -0.04 12.14
CA HIS A 4 8.65 -0.32 11.20
C HIS A 4 7.26 -0.26 11.85
N PHE A 5 7.17 0.43 12.98
CA PHE A 5 5.91 0.74 13.64
C PHE A 5 5.64 2.24 13.53
N PHE A 6 4.46 2.59 13.07
CA PHE A 6 3.93 3.94 13.08
C PHE A 6 2.69 3.97 13.98
N GLY A 7 2.63 4.95 14.85
CA GLY A 7 1.50 5.17 15.74
C GLY A 7 0.50 6.20 15.19
N LEU A 8 -0.56 6.44 15.95
CA LEU A 8 -1.55 7.48 15.62
C LEU A 8 -0.91 8.87 15.48
N GLU A 9 0.10 9.16 16.31
CA GLU A 9 0.78 10.45 16.28
C GLU A 9 1.59 10.66 14.98
N ASP A 10 2.18 9.60 14.41
CA ASP A 10 2.85 9.69 13.12
C ASP A 10 1.84 10.06 12.02
N VAL A 11 0.66 9.44 12.02
CA VAL A 11 -0.40 9.72 11.03
C VAL A 11 -0.96 11.14 11.23
N ARG A 12 -1.21 11.55 12.47
CA ARG A 12 -1.64 12.92 12.78
C ARG A 12 -0.64 13.96 12.29
N HIS A 13 0.62 13.75 12.60
CA HIS A 13 1.70 14.69 12.27
C HIS A 13 1.88 14.82 10.75
N HIS A 14 1.93 13.70 10.05
CA HIS A 14 2.31 13.69 8.63
C HIS A 14 1.14 13.91 7.67
N TYR A 15 -0.06 13.49 8.03
CA TYR A 15 -1.24 13.64 7.17
C TYR A 15 -2.21 14.74 7.65
N GLY A 16 -1.95 15.35 8.82
CA GLY A 16 -2.92 16.26 9.44
C GLY A 16 -4.22 15.55 9.79
N ALA A 17 -4.13 14.25 10.10
CA ALA A 17 -5.29 13.43 10.38
C ALA A 17 -5.94 13.84 11.70
N PHE A 18 -7.25 14.02 11.69
CA PHE A 18 -8.04 14.21 12.88
C PHE A 18 -8.85 12.94 13.16
N PHE A 19 -8.47 12.23 14.20
CA PHE A 19 -9.24 11.09 14.69
C PHE A 19 -10.24 11.58 15.73
N GLY A 20 -11.54 11.56 15.41
CA GLY A 20 -12.60 11.77 16.39
C GLY A 20 -12.61 10.69 17.47
N GLY A 21 -13.38 10.86 18.53
CA GLY A 21 -13.44 9.92 19.66
C GLY A 21 -13.72 8.47 19.23
N GLU A 22 -14.66 8.25 18.32
CA GLU A 22 -14.97 6.94 17.76
C GLU A 22 -13.81 6.34 16.97
N GLY A 23 -13.11 7.17 16.16
CA GLY A 23 -11.94 6.72 15.41
C GLY A 23 -10.77 6.33 16.30
N VAL A 24 -10.56 7.03 17.42
CA VAL A 24 -9.56 6.65 18.42
C VAL A 24 -9.93 5.31 19.06
N ALA A 25 -11.20 5.10 19.41
CA ALA A 25 -11.67 3.85 20.03
C ALA A 25 -11.44 2.63 19.10
N LEU A 26 -11.67 2.77 17.80
CA LEU A 26 -11.40 1.70 16.81
C LEU A 26 -9.91 1.34 16.71
N LEU A 27 -9.02 2.28 17.02
CA LEU A 27 -7.58 2.11 16.92
C LEU A 27 -6.88 1.96 18.28
N GLU A 28 -7.65 1.89 19.37
CA GLU A 28 -7.12 1.78 20.73
C GLU A 28 -6.28 0.52 20.93
N HIS A 29 -6.71 -0.57 20.32
CA HIS A 29 -6.02 -1.84 20.39
C HIS A 29 -5.50 -2.30 19.03
N VAL A 30 -4.23 -2.70 19.01
CA VAL A 30 -3.64 -3.35 17.85
C VAL A 30 -4.17 -4.78 17.77
N PRO A 31 -4.88 -5.18 16.70
CA PRO A 31 -5.60 -6.46 16.66
C PRO A 31 -4.71 -7.67 16.34
N PHE A 32 -3.40 -7.50 16.32
CA PHE A 32 -2.45 -8.58 16.06
C PHE A 32 -1.84 -9.11 17.37
N SER A 33 -1.73 -10.44 17.48
CA SER A 33 -1.09 -11.04 18.65
C SER A 33 0.38 -10.60 18.78
N GLU A 34 0.89 -10.61 20.00
CA GLU A 34 2.30 -10.30 20.24
C GLU A 34 3.23 -11.26 19.48
N ALA A 35 2.86 -12.53 19.35
CA ALA A 35 3.62 -13.53 18.59
C ALA A 35 3.67 -13.13 17.09
N THR A 36 2.55 -12.73 16.50
CA THR A 36 2.47 -12.25 15.12
C THR A 36 3.35 -11.00 14.93
N LEU A 37 3.22 -10.00 15.81
CA LEU A 37 4.00 -8.77 15.73
C LEU A 37 5.50 -9.05 15.87
N ARG A 38 5.89 -9.97 16.74
CA ARG A 38 7.28 -10.37 16.92
C ARG A 38 7.85 -11.07 15.68
N ALA A 39 7.07 -11.99 15.08
CA ALA A 39 7.45 -12.69 13.84
C ALA A 39 7.57 -11.73 12.64
N CYS A 40 6.71 -10.72 12.56
CA CYS A 40 6.64 -9.74 11.47
C CYS A 40 7.59 -8.53 11.64
N ARG A 41 8.28 -8.40 12.77
CA ARG A 41 9.02 -7.20 13.18
C ARG A 41 10.00 -6.64 12.15
N THR A 42 10.64 -7.50 11.38
CA THR A 42 11.66 -7.11 10.39
C THR A 42 11.14 -7.09 8.94
N THR A 43 10.00 -7.72 8.69
CA THR A 43 9.48 -7.97 7.34
C THR A 43 8.22 -7.19 7.01
N HIS A 44 7.56 -6.61 8.01
CA HIS A 44 6.30 -5.88 7.84
C HIS A 44 6.37 -4.49 8.44
N ILE A 45 5.47 -3.63 8.01
CA ILE A 45 5.20 -2.31 8.57
C ILE A 45 3.82 -2.36 9.21
N LEU A 46 3.74 -1.94 10.49
CA LEU A 46 2.49 -1.77 11.23
C LEU A 46 2.14 -0.29 11.28
N PHE A 47 0.93 0.06 10.86
CA PHE A 47 0.44 1.44 10.89
C PHE A 47 -1.09 1.50 11.01
N PRO A 48 -1.66 2.57 11.60
CA PRO A 48 -3.09 2.82 11.56
C PRO A 48 -3.44 3.51 10.24
N GLY A 49 -4.49 3.03 9.58
CA GLY A 49 -5.04 3.67 8.40
C GLY A 49 -5.80 4.96 8.75
N TYR A 50 -5.94 5.82 7.75
CA TYR A 50 -6.80 7.00 7.81
C TYR A 50 -7.50 7.18 6.46
N PRO A 51 -8.82 7.45 6.42
CA PRO A 51 -9.62 7.43 5.20
C PRO A 51 -9.22 8.49 4.18
N LEU A 52 -8.21 8.17 3.36
CA LEU A 52 -7.72 8.99 2.26
C LEU A 52 -7.69 8.16 0.98
N SER A 53 -8.16 8.76 -0.11
CA SER A 53 -7.92 8.25 -1.46
C SER A 53 -6.52 8.63 -1.96
N ILE A 54 -6.05 7.97 -3.03
CA ILE A 54 -4.77 8.33 -3.66
C ILE A 54 -4.79 9.78 -4.14
N THR A 55 -5.90 10.25 -4.70
CA THR A 55 -6.05 11.64 -5.16
C THR A 55 -5.91 12.63 -4.01
N GLU A 56 -6.49 12.34 -2.84
CA GLU A 56 -6.35 13.19 -1.66
C GLU A 56 -4.93 13.16 -1.09
N MET A 57 -4.28 11.99 -1.09
CA MET A 57 -2.86 11.87 -0.72
C MET A 57 -1.94 12.66 -1.67
N TYR A 58 -2.22 12.60 -2.97
CA TYR A 58 -1.50 13.39 -3.98
C TYR A 58 -1.66 14.89 -3.72
N ALA A 59 -2.87 15.37 -3.46
CA ALA A 59 -3.13 16.79 -3.16
C ALA A 59 -2.35 17.28 -1.93
N LYS A 60 -2.20 16.41 -0.91
CA LYS A 60 -1.42 16.73 0.32
C LYS A 60 0.09 16.67 0.11
N CYS A 61 0.58 15.75 -0.69
CA CYS A 61 2.00 15.42 -0.81
C CYS A 61 2.47 15.28 -2.27
N PRO A 62 2.22 16.26 -3.17
CA PRO A 62 2.46 16.10 -4.61
C PRO A 62 3.92 15.81 -4.96
N LYS A 63 4.87 16.27 -4.15
CA LYS A 63 6.32 16.07 -4.36
C LYS A 63 6.78 14.62 -4.15
N ILE A 64 5.97 13.79 -3.51
CA ILE A 64 6.30 12.36 -3.26
C ILE A 64 5.89 11.49 -4.45
N PHE A 65 5.08 12.01 -5.32
CA PHE A 65 4.60 11.30 -6.50
C PHE A 65 5.42 11.65 -7.74
N SER A 66 5.63 10.65 -8.58
CA SER A 66 5.95 10.91 -9.98
C SER A 66 4.72 11.53 -10.67
N PRO A 67 4.89 12.27 -11.77
CA PRO A 67 3.74 12.76 -12.52
C PRO A 67 2.78 11.63 -12.84
N LEU A 68 1.55 11.71 -12.29
CA LEU A 68 0.57 10.62 -12.36
C LEU A 68 -0.06 10.46 -13.75
N GLY A 69 0.11 11.45 -14.62
CA GLY A 69 -0.58 11.48 -15.90
C GLY A 69 -2.10 11.38 -15.71
N ASN A 70 -2.76 10.54 -16.52
CA ASN A 70 -4.22 10.35 -16.41
C ASN A 70 -4.62 9.37 -15.29
N ALA A 71 -3.70 8.65 -14.66
CA ALA A 71 -4.02 7.66 -13.64
C ALA A 71 -4.71 8.26 -12.39
N GLN A 72 -4.49 9.55 -12.13
CA GLN A 72 -5.18 10.27 -11.05
C GLN A 72 -6.70 10.37 -11.22
N PHE A 73 -7.21 10.15 -12.42
CA PHE A 73 -8.64 10.21 -12.74
C PHE A 73 -9.30 8.83 -12.74
N ASP A 74 -8.53 7.78 -12.63
CA ASP A 74 -9.06 6.42 -12.56
C ASP A 74 -9.82 6.18 -11.24
N SER A 75 -10.85 5.34 -11.28
CA SER A 75 -11.73 5.07 -10.14
C SER A 75 -10.97 4.57 -8.92
N PHE A 76 -9.99 3.67 -9.09
CA PHE A 76 -9.21 3.15 -7.97
C PHE A 76 -8.45 4.24 -7.22
N ALA A 77 -8.00 5.30 -7.91
CA ALA A 77 -7.25 6.38 -7.27
C ALA A 77 -8.15 7.41 -6.57
N ARG A 78 -9.39 7.54 -7.03
CA ARG A 78 -10.34 8.55 -6.56
C ARG A 78 -11.33 8.01 -5.54
N ASP A 79 -11.86 6.81 -5.80
CA ASP A 79 -13.03 6.29 -5.08
C ASP A 79 -12.62 5.33 -3.96
N GLU A 80 -11.53 4.55 -4.15
CA GLU A 80 -11.01 3.68 -3.11
C GLU A 80 -10.28 4.48 -2.02
N ARG A 81 -10.55 4.11 -0.77
CA ARG A 81 -9.99 4.78 0.42
C ARG A 81 -9.36 3.78 1.36
N VAL A 82 -8.35 4.24 2.06
CA VAL A 82 -7.77 3.50 3.20
C VAL A 82 -8.83 3.37 4.29
N ASP A 83 -9.03 2.19 4.83
CA ASP A 83 -9.93 1.97 5.96
C ASP A 83 -9.34 2.48 7.28
N LEU A 84 -10.22 2.82 8.21
CA LEU A 84 -9.85 3.19 9.58
C LEU A 84 -9.62 1.92 10.42
N ARG A 85 -8.47 1.26 10.19
CA ARG A 85 -8.05 0.04 10.90
C ARG A 85 -6.53 -0.03 11.02
N TRP A 86 -6.03 -0.97 11.79
CA TRP A 86 -4.61 -1.30 11.79
C TRP A 86 -4.23 -2.17 10.59
N TYR A 87 -3.11 -1.84 9.97
CA TYR A 87 -2.51 -2.59 8.87
C TYR A 87 -1.17 -3.17 9.25
N LEU A 88 -0.93 -4.41 8.85
CA LEU A 88 0.36 -5.09 8.98
C LEU A 88 0.79 -5.57 7.59
N ILE A 89 1.45 -4.69 6.83
CA ILE A 89 1.78 -4.92 5.42
C ILE A 89 3.25 -5.30 5.27
N ARG A 90 3.51 -6.31 4.43
CA ARG A 90 4.86 -6.76 4.08
C ARG A 90 5.62 -5.65 3.35
N ARG A 91 6.87 -5.43 3.75
CA ARG A 91 7.78 -4.43 3.16
C ARG A 91 8.94 -5.05 2.38
N THR A 92 9.19 -6.33 2.60
CA THR A 92 10.28 -7.04 1.94
C THR A 92 9.71 -7.97 0.90
N TYR A 93 10.01 -7.67 -0.33
CA TYR A 93 9.54 -8.42 -1.47
C TYR A 93 10.74 -9.05 -2.19
N ARG A 94 10.51 -10.20 -2.81
CA ARG A 94 11.48 -10.83 -3.72
C ARG A 94 10.81 -10.92 -5.09
N PRO A 95 11.50 -10.52 -6.16
CA PRO A 95 10.99 -10.71 -7.51
C PRO A 95 10.55 -12.16 -7.70
N ALA A 96 9.36 -12.36 -8.22
CA ALA A 96 8.81 -13.67 -8.51
C ALA A 96 8.63 -13.83 -10.01
N THR A 97 8.89 -15.04 -10.51
CA THR A 97 8.56 -15.43 -11.88
C THR A 97 7.13 -15.94 -12.03
N GLN A 98 6.42 -16.04 -10.91
CA GLN A 98 5.06 -16.54 -10.81
C GLN A 98 4.03 -15.50 -11.25
N THR A 99 2.95 -15.97 -11.85
CA THR A 99 1.79 -15.14 -12.19
C THR A 99 1.08 -14.63 -10.92
N PHE A 100 0.21 -13.63 -11.08
CA PHE A 100 -0.64 -13.16 -9.98
C PHE A 100 -1.45 -14.31 -9.36
N ALA A 101 -2.07 -15.14 -10.19
CA ALA A 101 -2.90 -16.26 -9.72
C ALA A 101 -2.10 -17.27 -8.89
N GLU A 102 -0.88 -17.60 -9.33
CA GLU A 102 0.01 -18.52 -8.61
C GLU A 102 0.48 -17.93 -7.28
N GLN A 103 0.85 -16.66 -7.25
CA GLN A 103 1.21 -15.97 -6.01
C GLN A 103 0.03 -15.85 -5.06
N HIS A 104 -1.17 -15.51 -5.59
CA HIS A 104 -2.40 -15.39 -4.80
C HIS A 104 -2.81 -16.73 -4.19
N ALA A 105 -2.69 -17.84 -4.92
CA ALA A 105 -2.99 -19.17 -4.42
C ALA A 105 -2.07 -19.63 -3.28
N GLN A 106 -0.91 -18.98 -3.09
CA GLN A 106 0.02 -19.26 -1.99
C GLN A 106 -0.27 -18.45 -0.71
N LEU A 107 -1.22 -17.51 -0.76
CA LEU A 107 -1.61 -16.76 0.43
C LEU A 107 -2.22 -17.70 1.47
N SER A 108 -1.81 -17.51 2.71
CA SER A 108 -2.46 -18.18 3.84
C SER A 108 -3.84 -17.58 4.13
N CYS A 109 -4.68 -18.27 4.88
CA CYS A 109 -5.99 -17.74 5.30
C CYS A 109 -5.89 -16.44 6.14
N HIS A 110 -4.70 -16.16 6.68
CA HIS A 110 -4.40 -14.94 7.45
C HIS A 110 -3.74 -13.84 6.60
N GLU A 111 -3.69 -13.97 5.29
CA GLU A 111 -3.10 -12.99 4.39
C GLU A 111 -4.15 -12.52 3.37
N GLU A 112 -3.97 -11.29 2.92
CA GLU A 112 -4.77 -10.66 1.87
C GLU A 112 -3.88 -9.82 0.96
N VAL A 113 -4.40 -9.47 -0.21
CA VAL A 113 -3.76 -8.50 -1.11
C VAL A 113 -4.33 -7.13 -0.77
N PRO A 114 -3.51 -6.18 -0.32
CA PRO A 114 -3.97 -4.82 -0.03
C PRO A 114 -4.30 -4.05 -1.30
N LEU A 115 -5.13 -3.01 -1.13
CA LEU A 115 -5.46 -2.06 -2.17
C LEU A 115 -4.28 -1.10 -2.46
N ALA A 116 -4.28 -0.51 -3.64
CA ALA A 116 -3.27 0.46 -4.04
C ALA A 116 -3.22 1.68 -3.12
N CYS A 117 -4.38 2.16 -2.66
CA CYS A 117 -4.45 3.28 -1.70
C CYS A 117 -3.75 2.94 -0.37
N GLU A 118 -3.87 1.71 0.12
CA GLU A 118 -3.21 1.25 1.35
C GLU A 118 -1.69 1.17 1.18
N MET A 119 -1.23 0.68 0.03
CA MET A 119 0.19 0.60 -0.31
C MET A 119 0.83 1.98 -0.47
N VAL A 120 0.13 2.90 -1.13
CA VAL A 120 0.55 4.29 -1.29
C VAL A 120 0.61 5.00 0.06
N PHE A 121 -0.40 4.83 0.90
CA PHE A 121 -0.44 5.40 2.24
C PHE A 121 0.78 4.96 3.07
N MET A 122 1.07 3.66 3.09
CA MET A 122 2.24 3.10 3.77
C MET A 122 3.56 3.68 3.25
N ALA A 123 3.70 3.80 1.92
CA ALA A 123 4.92 4.31 1.30
C ALA A 123 5.16 5.79 1.65
N ILE A 124 4.11 6.62 1.57
CA ILE A 124 4.18 8.03 1.95
C ILE A 124 4.53 8.18 3.43
N LEU A 125 3.85 7.44 4.31
CA LEU A 125 4.11 7.50 5.75
C LEU A 125 5.56 7.13 6.07
N SER A 126 6.06 6.06 5.45
CA SER A 126 7.46 5.62 5.62
C SER A 126 8.45 6.67 5.14
N TRP A 127 8.15 7.33 4.02
CA TRP A 127 9.00 8.41 3.50
C TRP A 127 8.96 9.66 4.37
N LEU A 128 7.77 10.11 4.77
CA LEU A 128 7.62 11.34 5.57
C LEU A 128 8.27 11.18 6.94
N ALA A 129 7.96 10.09 7.63
CA ALA A 129 8.43 9.88 9.00
C ALA A 129 9.89 9.44 9.09
N ARG A 130 10.42 8.70 8.11
CA ARG A 130 11.73 8.03 8.24
C ARG A 130 12.64 8.15 7.03
N LYS A 131 12.20 8.82 5.96
CA LYS A 131 12.92 8.92 4.68
C LYS A 131 13.26 7.55 4.08
N GLN A 132 12.44 6.55 4.38
CA GLN A 132 12.61 5.18 3.88
C GLN A 132 11.73 4.93 2.68
N ARG A 133 12.33 4.35 1.63
CA ARG A 133 11.62 3.82 0.48
C ARG A 133 11.27 2.36 0.72
N VAL A 134 10.04 1.99 0.46
CA VAL A 134 9.50 0.65 0.72
C VAL A 134 9.71 -0.28 -0.47
N PHE A 135 9.47 0.21 -1.69
CA PHE A 135 9.41 -0.66 -2.87
C PHE A 135 10.70 -0.72 -3.69
N ARG A 136 11.59 0.25 -3.60
CA ARG A 136 12.94 0.28 -4.22
C ARG A 136 12.98 -0.32 -5.64
N GLY A 137 12.27 0.28 -6.59
CA GLY A 137 12.26 -0.15 -7.99
C GLY A 137 11.45 -1.41 -8.29
N MET A 138 10.77 -1.98 -7.31
CA MET A 138 9.86 -3.11 -7.51
C MET A 138 8.46 -2.64 -7.87
N ARG A 139 7.80 -3.37 -8.75
CA ARG A 139 6.38 -3.25 -9.03
C ARG A 139 5.61 -4.19 -8.11
N VAL A 140 4.79 -3.62 -7.26
CA VAL A 140 4.01 -4.37 -6.28
C VAL A 140 2.55 -4.37 -6.70
N LEU A 141 2.02 -5.56 -7.02
CA LEU A 141 0.64 -5.75 -7.46
C LEU A 141 -0.33 -5.65 -6.29
N CYS A 142 -1.40 -4.90 -6.50
CA CYS A 142 -2.49 -4.67 -5.56
C CYS A 142 -3.77 -5.39 -6.03
N ASP A 143 -4.78 -5.42 -5.17
CA ASP A 143 -6.05 -6.09 -5.48
C ASP A 143 -6.97 -5.28 -6.41
N ASP A 144 -6.69 -4.00 -6.60
CA ASP A 144 -7.48 -3.13 -7.47
C ASP A 144 -7.45 -3.59 -8.92
N LEU A 145 -8.61 -3.45 -9.56
CA LEU A 145 -8.80 -3.69 -10.99
C LEU A 145 -8.92 -2.35 -11.73
N MET A 146 -8.10 -2.18 -12.76
CA MET A 146 -8.27 -1.08 -13.71
C MET A 146 -9.11 -1.56 -14.89
N ARG A 147 -10.30 -1.00 -15.06
CA ARG A 147 -11.12 -1.22 -16.26
C ARG A 147 -10.54 -0.41 -17.42
N GLY A 148 -9.94 -1.09 -18.38
CA GLY A 148 -9.44 -0.47 -19.59
C GLY A 148 -10.54 -0.26 -20.64
N ILE A 149 -10.49 0.87 -21.38
CA ILE A 149 -11.41 1.17 -22.48
C ILE A 149 -11.19 0.22 -23.68
N SER A 150 -10.03 -0.41 -23.78
CA SER A 150 -9.58 -1.16 -24.96
C SER A 150 -9.11 -2.58 -24.70
N ASP A 151 -9.09 -3.04 -23.46
CA ASP A 151 -8.64 -4.40 -23.13
C ASP A 151 -9.70 -5.10 -22.27
N PRO A 152 -10.36 -6.19 -22.76
CA PRO A 152 -11.37 -6.91 -22.00
C PRO A 152 -10.80 -7.74 -20.83
N GLY A 153 -9.48 -7.74 -20.64
CA GLY A 153 -8.83 -8.41 -19.52
C GLY A 153 -8.76 -7.55 -18.27
N ASP A 154 -8.97 -8.17 -17.14
CA ASP A 154 -8.78 -7.55 -15.82
C ASP A 154 -7.30 -7.17 -15.62
N CYS A 155 -6.98 -5.90 -15.82
CA CYS A 155 -5.65 -5.37 -15.52
C CYS A 155 -5.57 -5.03 -14.03
N ARG A 156 -4.58 -5.58 -13.33
CA ARG A 156 -4.31 -5.22 -11.94
C ARG A 156 -3.51 -3.91 -11.84
N VAL A 157 -3.73 -3.19 -10.75
CA VAL A 157 -2.92 -2.02 -10.42
C VAL A 157 -1.59 -2.47 -9.81
N PHE A 158 -0.49 -1.88 -10.25
CA PHE A 158 0.76 -1.97 -9.51
C PHE A 158 1.15 -0.59 -8.95
N VAL A 159 1.80 -0.61 -7.80
CA VAL A 159 2.45 0.55 -7.18
C VAL A 159 3.96 0.33 -7.23
N GLN A 160 4.72 1.36 -7.55
CA GLN A 160 6.19 1.34 -7.53
C GLN A 160 6.76 2.67 -7.04
N GLU A 161 7.97 2.64 -6.51
CA GLU A 161 8.78 3.83 -6.29
C GLU A 161 9.80 3.94 -7.42
N ASP A 162 9.62 4.93 -8.29
CA ASP A 162 10.53 5.18 -9.40
C ASP A 162 11.84 5.77 -8.88
N GLU A 163 12.93 5.03 -9.04
CA GLU A 163 14.25 5.46 -8.59
C GLU A 163 14.76 6.69 -9.37
N ARG A 164 14.42 6.80 -10.65
CA ARG A 164 14.85 7.89 -11.53
C ARG A 164 14.05 9.17 -11.28
N LYS A 165 12.76 9.04 -11.09
CA LYS A 165 11.83 10.16 -10.88
C LYS A 165 11.63 10.50 -9.40
N GLN A 166 12.23 9.71 -8.52
CA GLN A 166 12.18 9.88 -7.05
C GLN A 166 10.77 9.98 -6.46
N GLY A 167 9.80 9.27 -7.04
CA GLY A 167 8.42 9.37 -6.60
C GLY A 167 7.64 8.05 -6.72
N ILE A 168 6.46 8.04 -6.10
CA ILE A 168 5.50 6.95 -6.22
C ILE A 168 4.80 7.07 -7.57
N SER A 169 4.70 5.98 -8.31
CA SER A 169 3.92 5.87 -9.54
C SER A 169 3.08 4.61 -9.53
N PHE A 170 2.05 4.59 -10.37
CA PHE A 170 1.20 3.43 -10.58
C PHE A 170 1.07 3.14 -12.06
N GLY A 171 0.67 1.94 -12.38
CA GLY A 171 0.39 1.54 -13.74
C GLY A 171 -0.48 0.29 -13.77
N ARG A 172 -0.83 -0.09 -15.00
CA ARG A 172 -1.54 -1.32 -15.30
C ARG A 172 -0.56 -2.45 -15.48
N PHE A 173 -0.87 -3.57 -14.89
CA PHE A 173 -0.20 -4.82 -15.16
C PHE A 173 -1.12 -5.69 -16.01
N SER A 174 -0.73 -5.93 -17.25
CA SER A 174 -1.39 -6.94 -18.09
C SER A 174 -0.60 -8.26 -17.98
N HIS A 175 -1.30 -9.38 -18.08
CA HIS A 175 -0.69 -10.72 -18.07
C HIS A 175 0.34 -10.95 -19.20
N LEU A 176 0.42 -10.03 -20.16
CA LEU A 176 1.35 -10.08 -21.28
C LEU A 176 2.72 -9.45 -20.96
N CYS A 177 2.87 -8.81 -19.81
CA CYS A 177 4.13 -8.22 -19.41
C CYS A 177 5.03 -9.27 -18.75
N ASN A 178 6.15 -9.60 -19.40
CA ASN A 178 7.20 -10.51 -18.86
C ASN A 178 8.07 -9.85 -17.77
N GLU A 179 7.65 -8.72 -17.20
CA GLU A 179 8.44 -8.04 -16.19
C GLU A 179 8.18 -8.64 -14.80
N PRO A 180 9.22 -8.77 -13.96
CA PRO A 180 9.07 -9.32 -12.63
C PRO A 180 8.18 -8.39 -11.78
N VAL A 181 7.10 -8.95 -11.26
CA VAL A 181 6.18 -8.30 -10.35
C VAL A 181 6.07 -9.09 -9.06
N VAL A 182 5.68 -8.43 -8.00
CA VAL A 182 5.51 -9.03 -6.69
C VAL A 182 4.13 -8.74 -6.17
N LEU A 183 3.48 -9.72 -5.59
CA LEU A 183 2.19 -9.54 -4.94
C LEU A 183 2.36 -8.74 -3.64
N ALA A 184 1.57 -7.69 -3.46
CA ALA A 184 1.42 -7.04 -2.17
C ALA A 184 0.77 -8.02 -1.18
N ILE A 185 1.22 -8.03 0.07
CA ILE A 185 0.70 -8.95 1.09
C ILE A 185 0.50 -8.18 2.39
N ALA A 186 -0.71 -8.27 2.94
CA ALA A 186 -1.07 -7.79 4.27
C ALA A 186 -1.53 -8.96 5.15
N ARG A 187 -1.40 -8.83 6.47
CA ARG A 187 -1.98 -9.75 7.45
C ARG A 187 -3.40 -9.31 7.78
N LYS A 188 -4.31 -10.26 7.76
CA LYS A 188 -5.69 -10.10 8.29
C LYS A 188 -5.68 -10.08 9.82
N ASN A 189 -6.64 -9.37 10.35
CA ASN A 189 -6.97 -9.38 11.77
C ASN A 189 -7.66 -10.67 12.17
#